data_ca31197735ac90d95643dbcd13eba670
#
_entry.id   ca31197735ac90d95643dbcd13eba670
#
_cell.length_a   1.000
_cell.length_b   1.000
_cell.length_c   1.000
_cell.angle_alpha   90.00
_cell.angle_beta   90.00
_cell.angle_gamma   90.00
#
_symmetry.space_group_name_H-M   'P 1'
#
loop_
_entity.id
_entity.type
_entity.pdbx_description
1 polymer ?
#
loop_
_entity_poly.entity_id
_entity_poly.type
_entity_poly.pdbx_seq_one_letter_code
_entity_poly.pdbx_strand_id
1 'polypeptide(L)'
;MKGTSNVSTGTDRHILLLSGGKDSSALALYMRDHHPEIDMEYVFCDTHKELPETYEYLEQLGAYLGKRIIKLSSDLGERGFDHWLTVYGGYLPSPGMRWCTRKLKIEPFEDYIKDDPVFLYIAIRADENREGYISTKPNITPVFPFKEAGVTKSDVFRILEDSGIGLPEYYRWRTRSGCYFCFFQRRIEWVGLYENHPKHFELAEKYEKPEKSYTWVQRESLEELSRPERMQQIRDEEAKRKAQASARRRPKTLGEVFTGEIDDADDEHACLICQL
;
A
#
# COMPACT_ATOMS: atom_id res chain seq x y z
N MET A 1 -44.26 -21.24 13.32
CA MET A 1 -43.25 -21.87 12.48
C MET A 1 -41.93 -21.18 12.77
N LYS A 2 -41.02 -21.87 13.42
CA LYS A 2 -39.72 -21.33 13.87
C LYS A 2 -38.75 -21.42 12.66
N GLY A 3 -38.28 -20.26 12.16
CA GLY A 3 -37.20 -20.22 11.20
C GLY A 3 -35.91 -20.63 11.88
N THR A 4 -35.37 -21.77 11.48
CA THR A 4 -34.03 -22.23 11.86
C THR A 4 -33.01 -21.36 11.17
N SER A 5 -32.40 -20.46 11.95
CA SER A 5 -31.16 -19.77 11.52
C SER A 5 -30.07 -20.85 11.39
N ASN A 6 -29.60 -21.07 10.18
CA ASN A 6 -28.37 -21.82 9.93
C ASN A 6 -27.21 -21.04 10.56
N VAL A 7 -26.83 -21.42 11.77
CA VAL A 7 -25.57 -21.01 12.37
C VAL A 7 -24.48 -21.76 11.62
N SER A 8 -23.74 -21.05 10.78
CA SER A 8 -22.48 -21.51 10.22
C SER A 8 -21.54 -21.85 11.39
N THR A 9 -21.14 -23.12 11.51
CA THR A 9 -20.18 -23.60 12.51
C THR A 9 -18.74 -23.38 12.08
N GLY A 10 -18.47 -22.37 11.27
CA GLY A 10 -17.13 -21.94 10.90
C GLY A 10 -16.55 -21.07 12.01
N THR A 11 -15.38 -21.40 12.52
CA THR A 11 -14.60 -20.50 13.37
C THR A 11 -14.32 -19.23 12.57
N ASP A 12 -14.60 -18.07 13.16
CA ASP A 12 -14.32 -16.77 12.57
C ASP A 12 -12.83 -16.70 12.16
N ARG A 13 -12.56 -16.33 10.90
CA ARG A 13 -11.20 -16.21 10.39
C ARG A 13 -10.68 -14.80 10.64
N HIS A 14 -9.43 -14.69 11.10
CA HIS A 14 -8.76 -13.42 11.34
C HIS A 14 -7.67 -13.22 10.30
N ILE A 15 -7.87 -12.29 9.38
CA ILE A 15 -6.96 -12.07 8.25
C ILE A 15 -6.36 -10.67 8.30
N LEU A 16 -5.03 -10.60 8.22
CA LEU A 16 -4.29 -9.35 8.06
C LEU A 16 -3.67 -9.32 6.66
N LEU A 17 -4.07 -8.30 5.87
CA LEU A 17 -3.53 -8.11 4.54
C LEU A 17 -2.22 -7.35 4.61
N LEU A 18 -1.15 -8.02 4.16
CA LEU A 18 0.17 -7.45 4.05
C LEU A 18 0.38 -6.82 2.67
N SER A 19 0.96 -5.64 2.64
CA SER A 19 1.36 -4.97 1.40
C SER A 19 2.88 -4.95 1.19
N GLY A 20 3.64 -5.54 2.11
CA GLY A 20 5.09 -5.39 2.18
C GLY A 20 5.53 -3.98 2.59
N GLY A 21 4.62 -3.13 3.06
CA GLY A 21 4.91 -1.77 3.53
C GLY A 21 4.95 -1.65 5.05
N LYS A 22 5.47 -0.52 5.54
CA LYS A 22 5.71 -0.27 6.96
C LYS A 22 4.47 -0.46 7.86
N ASP A 23 3.31 0.07 7.45
CA ASP A 23 2.13 0.10 8.31
C ASP A 23 1.54 -1.31 8.50
N SER A 24 1.35 -2.08 7.42
CA SER A 24 0.84 -3.46 7.52
C SER A 24 1.81 -4.40 8.23
N SER A 25 3.12 -4.20 8.05
CA SER A 25 4.14 -5.00 8.73
C SER A 25 4.19 -4.70 10.23
N ALA A 26 4.15 -3.41 10.59
CA ALA A 26 4.07 -3.01 12.00
C ALA A 26 2.78 -3.53 12.66
N LEU A 27 1.64 -3.54 11.94
CA LEU A 27 0.40 -4.12 12.46
C LEU A 27 0.53 -5.63 12.71
N ALA A 28 1.21 -6.36 11.81
CA ALA A 28 1.43 -7.79 12.01
C ALA A 28 2.26 -8.07 13.27
N LEU A 29 3.30 -7.28 13.50
CA LEU A 29 4.13 -7.37 14.71
C LEU A 29 3.33 -6.98 15.96
N TYR A 30 2.59 -5.89 15.89
CA TYR A 30 1.72 -5.42 16.97
C TYR A 30 0.70 -6.49 17.39
N MET A 31 0.01 -7.09 16.42
CA MET A 31 -0.99 -8.13 16.68
C MET A 31 -0.36 -9.38 17.30
N ARG A 32 0.81 -9.81 16.83
CA ARG A 32 1.53 -10.93 17.43
C ARG A 32 1.89 -10.68 18.89
N ASP A 33 2.32 -9.46 19.21
CA ASP A 33 2.87 -9.15 20.54
C ASP A 33 1.76 -8.80 21.56
N HIS A 34 0.66 -8.18 21.11
CA HIS A 34 -0.41 -7.71 22.00
C HIS A 34 -1.67 -8.62 21.99
N HIS A 35 -1.84 -9.40 20.91
CA HIS A 35 -3.01 -10.28 20.72
C HIS A 35 -2.58 -11.68 20.27
N PRO A 36 -1.67 -12.35 21.01
CA PRO A 36 -1.17 -13.69 20.65
C PRO A 36 -2.26 -14.78 20.67
N GLU A 37 -3.38 -14.51 21.32
CA GLU A 37 -4.54 -15.41 21.36
C GLU A 37 -5.28 -15.48 20.02
N ILE A 38 -5.08 -14.51 19.12
CA ILE A 38 -5.72 -14.48 17.81
C ILE A 38 -4.89 -15.30 16.83
N ASP A 39 -5.49 -16.35 16.27
CA ASP A 39 -4.86 -17.12 15.20
C ASP A 39 -4.92 -16.37 13.87
N MET A 40 -3.96 -15.46 13.66
CA MET A 40 -3.92 -14.56 12.53
C MET A 40 -3.42 -15.27 11.25
N GLU A 41 -4.17 -15.15 10.16
CA GLU A 41 -3.74 -15.48 8.81
C GLU A 41 -3.09 -14.23 8.18
N TYR A 42 -1.88 -14.37 7.65
CA TYR A 42 -1.19 -13.30 6.93
C TYR A 42 -1.32 -13.54 5.43
N VAL A 43 -1.89 -12.58 4.72
CA VAL A 43 -2.19 -12.70 3.30
C VAL A 43 -1.57 -11.55 2.52
N PHE A 44 -0.94 -11.86 1.40
CA PHE A 44 -0.38 -10.88 0.45
C PHE A 44 -0.99 -11.09 -0.92
N CYS A 45 -1.62 -10.05 -1.49
CA CYS A 45 -2.13 -10.08 -2.86
C CYS A 45 -1.00 -9.74 -3.83
N ASP A 46 -0.44 -10.77 -4.44
CA ASP A 46 0.69 -10.66 -5.36
C ASP A 46 0.22 -10.27 -6.76
N THR A 47 0.64 -9.09 -7.20
CA THR A 47 0.37 -8.60 -8.55
C THR A 47 1.42 -9.07 -9.56
N HIS A 48 2.49 -9.73 -9.11
CA HIS A 48 3.70 -10.07 -9.86
C HIS A 48 4.40 -8.84 -10.48
N LYS A 49 4.15 -7.66 -9.91
CA LYS A 49 4.73 -6.38 -10.36
C LYS A 49 5.36 -5.61 -9.19
N GLU A 50 5.63 -6.30 -8.09
CA GLU A 50 6.30 -5.69 -6.94
C GLU A 50 7.82 -5.63 -7.16
N LEU A 51 8.51 -4.82 -6.37
CA LEU A 51 9.98 -4.80 -6.37
C LEU A 51 10.53 -6.07 -5.70
N PRO A 52 11.72 -6.56 -6.10
CA PRO A 52 12.36 -7.73 -5.46
C PRO A 52 12.45 -7.60 -3.94
N GLU A 53 12.80 -6.41 -3.44
CA GLU A 53 12.92 -6.13 -2.00
C GLU A 53 11.60 -6.27 -1.25
N THR A 54 10.46 -6.14 -1.94
CA THR A 54 9.15 -6.41 -1.33
C THR A 54 9.00 -7.89 -1.00
N TYR A 55 9.39 -8.77 -1.92
CA TYR A 55 9.34 -10.22 -1.71
C TYR A 55 10.30 -10.68 -0.63
N GLU A 56 11.55 -10.20 -0.67
CA GLU A 56 12.56 -10.48 0.34
C GLU A 56 12.11 -10.05 1.73
N TYR A 57 11.56 -8.86 1.83
CA TYR A 57 11.05 -8.34 3.09
C TYR A 57 9.87 -9.16 3.64
N LEU A 58 8.94 -9.58 2.77
CA LEU A 58 7.81 -10.44 3.18
C LEU A 58 8.29 -11.82 3.65
N GLU A 59 9.35 -12.38 3.05
CA GLU A 59 9.95 -13.64 3.51
C GLU A 59 10.59 -13.48 4.90
N GLN A 60 11.34 -12.40 5.12
CA GLN A 60 11.90 -12.06 6.42
C GLN A 60 10.82 -11.86 7.47
N LEU A 61 9.75 -11.11 7.13
CA LEU A 61 8.62 -10.88 8.02
C LEU A 61 7.91 -12.18 8.38
N GLY A 62 7.66 -13.06 7.40
CA GLY A 62 7.05 -14.36 7.63
C GLY A 62 7.89 -15.24 8.56
N ALA A 63 9.20 -15.28 8.36
CA ALA A 63 10.14 -15.98 9.25
C ALA A 63 10.10 -15.41 10.68
N TYR A 64 10.07 -14.09 10.82
CA TYR A 64 10.00 -13.42 12.11
C TYR A 64 8.67 -13.67 12.84
N LEU A 65 7.56 -13.68 12.11
CA LEU A 65 6.22 -13.99 12.66
C LEU A 65 6.06 -15.48 12.99
N GLY A 66 6.96 -16.35 12.53
CA GLY A 66 6.83 -17.81 12.66
C GLY A 66 5.64 -18.38 11.90
N LYS A 67 5.09 -17.64 10.93
CA LYS A 67 3.94 -18.02 10.12
C LYS A 67 4.19 -17.76 8.63
N ARG A 68 3.69 -18.67 7.81
CA ARG A 68 3.74 -18.49 6.36
C ARG A 68 2.79 -17.37 5.93
N ILE A 69 3.28 -16.46 5.08
CA ILE A 69 2.44 -15.49 4.38
C ILE A 69 1.84 -16.17 3.15
N ILE A 70 0.52 -16.17 3.09
CA ILE A 70 -0.24 -16.75 1.97
C ILE A 70 -0.20 -15.75 0.82
N LYS A 71 0.37 -16.16 -0.32
CA LYS A 71 0.41 -15.33 -1.53
C LYS A 71 -0.81 -15.65 -2.39
N LEU A 72 -1.66 -14.65 -2.63
CA LEU A 72 -2.79 -14.75 -3.55
C LEU A 72 -2.46 -14.00 -4.83
N SER A 73 -2.78 -14.59 -5.95
CA SER A 73 -2.68 -13.94 -7.26
C SER A 73 -3.95 -14.20 -8.07
N SER A 74 -4.18 -13.41 -9.11
CA SER A 74 -5.24 -13.73 -10.08
C SER A 74 -4.96 -15.08 -10.75
N ASP A 75 -5.99 -15.75 -11.25
CA ASP A 75 -5.87 -17.02 -11.97
C ASP A 75 -4.91 -16.97 -13.17
N LEU A 76 -4.59 -15.75 -13.63
CA LEU A 76 -3.67 -15.52 -14.74
C LEU A 76 -2.19 -15.42 -14.28
N GLY A 77 -1.92 -15.44 -12.97
CA GLY A 77 -0.58 -15.33 -12.39
C GLY A 77 0.18 -14.09 -12.92
N GLU A 78 1.42 -14.28 -13.35
CA GLU A 78 2.30 -13.20 -13.85
C GLU A 78 1.71 -12.39 -15.01
N ARG A 79 0.82 -12.99 -15.81
CA ARG A 79 0.16 -12.33 -16.94
C ARG A 79 -1.03 -11.49 -16.53
N GLY A 80 -1.42 -11.49 -15.26
CA GLY A 80 -2.65 -10.85 -14.79
C GLY A 80 -2.72 -9.38 -15.13
N PHE A 81 -1.66 -8.61 -14.86
CA PHE A 81 -1.63 -7.18 -15.19
C PHE A 81 -1.73 -6.93 -16.70
N ASP A 82 -0.91 -7.63 -17.49
CA ASP A 82 -0.81 -7.43 -18.95
C ASP A 82 -2.11 -7.83 -19.66
N HIS A 83 -2.75 -8.91 -19.18
CA HIS A 83 -4.07 -9.33 -19.67
C HIS A 83 -5.11 -8.23 -19.44
N TRP A 84 -5.26 -7.76 -18.20
CA TRP A 84 -6.26 -6.75 -17.88
C TRP A 84 -5.97 -5.41 -18.56
N LEU A 85 -4.71 -5.02 -18.68
CA LEU A 85 -4.31 -3.86 -19.46
C LEU A 85 -4.81 -3.96 -20.91
N THR A 86 -4.69 -5.15 -21.51
CA THR A 86 -5.20 -5.42 -22.87
C THR A 86 -6.73 -5.33 -22.92
N VAL A 87 -7.43 -5.93 -21.94
CA VAL A 87 -8.92 -5.86 -21.84
C VAL A 87 -9.40 -4.42 -21.73
N TYR A 88 -8.67 -3.57 -20.99
CA TYR A 88 -8.97 -2.14 -20.87
C TYR A 88 -8.38 -1.29 -22.02
N GLY A 89 -8.04 -1.90 -23.16
CA GLY A 89 -7.59 -1.18 -24.37
C GLY A 89 -6.24 -0.47 -24.22
N GLY A 90 -5.43 -0.88 -23.24
CA GLY A 90 -4.17 -0.25 -22.89
C GLY A 90 -4.30 0.98 -21.97
N TYR A 91 -5.50 1.22 -21.43
CA TYR A 91 -5.72 2.30 -20.46
C TYR A 91 -5.03 1.96 -19.13
N LEU A 92 -4.06 2.77 -18.75
CA LEU A 92 -3.32 2.57 -17.50
C LEU A 92 -4.22 2.82 -16.28
N PRO A 93 -4.00 2.08 -15.18
CA PRO A 93 -4.72 2.37 -13.95
C PRO A 93 -4.37 3.77 -13.43
N SER A 94 -5.36 4.41 -12.84
CA SER A 94 -5.27 5.78 -12.36
C SER A 94 -6.11 5.95 -11.08
N PRO A 95 -6.00 7.08 -10.36
CA PRO A 95 -6.85 7.34 -9.19
C PRO A 95 -8.35 7.20 -9.46
N GLY A 96 -8.81 7.55 -10.67
CA GLY A 96 -10.21 7.43 -11.08
C GLY A 96 -10.59 6.06 -11.64
N MET A 97 -9.63 5.23 -12.06
CA MET A 97 -9.87 3.93 -12.67
C MET A 97 -8.90 2.89 -12.10
N ARG A 98 -9.23 2.34 -10.96
CA ARG A 98 -8.38 1.39 -10.20
C ARG A 98 -8.66 -0.06 -10.56
N TRP A 99 -8.72 -0.39 -11.83
CA TRP A 99 -8.99 -1.76 -12.27
C TRP A 99 -7.94 -2.76 -11.75
N CYS A 100 -6.68 -2.33 -11.63
CA CYS A 100 -5.61 -3.17 -11.09
C CYS A 100 -5.89 -3.62 -9.64
N THR A 101 -6.41 -2.73 -8.79
CA THR A 101 -6.78 -3.05 -7.42
C THR A 101 -7.92 -4.07 -7.40
N ARG A 102 -8.97 -3.85 -8.20
CA ARG A 102 -10.10 -4.75 -8.24
C ARG A 102 -9.72 -6.13 -8.75
N LYS A 103 -9.02 -6.18 -9.90
CA LYS A 103 -8.74 -7.43 -10.62
C LYS A 103 -7.59 -8.26 -10.05
N LEU A 104 -6.60 -7.58 -9.43
CA LEU A 104 -5.38 -8.25 -8.97
C LEU A 104 -5.28 -8.37 -7.45
N LYS A 105 -6.18 -7.73 -6.69
CA LYS A 105 -6.16 -7.76 -5.22
C LYS A 105 -7.51 -8.15 -4.64
N ILE A 106 -8.58 -7.39 -4.94
CA ILE A 106 -9.89 -7.61 -4.33
C ILE A 106 -10.48 -8.95 -4.79
N GLU A 107 -10.60 -9.18 -6.09
CA GLU A 107 -11.18 -10.42 -6.61
C GLU A 107 -10.43 -11.67 -6.11
N PRO A 108 -9.09 -11.78 -6.20
CA PRO A 108 -8.37 -12.92 -5.62
C PRO A 108 -8.57 -13.10 -4.11
N PHE A 109 -8.69 -12.00 -3.37
CA PHE A 109 -8.97 -12.07 -1.94
C PHE A 109 -10.40 -12.55 -1.66
N GLU A 110 -11.39 -12.02 -2.38
CA GLU A 110 -12.79 -12.46 -2.28
C GLU A 110 -12.96 -13.94 -2.65
N ASP A 111 -12.25 -14.40 -3.68
CA ASP A 111 -12.25 -15.82 -4.08
C ASP A 111 -11.60 -16.72 -3.03
N TYR A 112 -10.59 -16.22 -2.33
CA TYR A 112 -9.92 -16.94 -1.24
C TYR A 112 -10.82 -17.10 -0.02
N ILE A 113 -11.52 -16.06 0.41
CA ILE A 113 -12.39 -16.11 1.60
C ILE A 113 -13.76 -16.70 1.31
N LYS A 114 -14.24 -16.61 0.07
CA LYS A 114 -15.60 -17.03 -0.35
C LYS A 114 -16.68 -16.42 0.55
N ASP A 115 -17.45 -17.28 1.21
CA ASP A 115 -18.56 -16.90 2.10
C ASP A 115 -18.19 -17.01 3.59
N ASP A 116 -16.92 -17.33 3.91
CA ASP A 116 -16.47 -17.46 5.28
C ASP A 116 -16.60 -16.11 6.03
N PRO A 117 -17.05 -16.09 7.28
CA PRO A 117 -16.99 -14.90 8.10
C PRO A 117 -15.53 -14.51 8.38
N VAL A 118 -15.16 -13.28 8.10
CA VAL A 118 -13.77 -12.80 8.20
C VAL A 118 -13.70 -11.50 8.97
N PHE A 119 -12.84 -11.45 9.99
CA PHE A 119 -12.33 -10.21 10.57
C PHE A 119 -11.10 -9.78 9.77
N LEU A 120 -11.21 -8.64 9.09
CA LEU A 120 -10.16 -8.09 8.23
C LEU A 120 -9.40 -6.97 8.93
N TYR A 121 -8.14 -7.21 9.27
CA TYR A 121 -7.29 -6.28 10.01
C TYR A 121 -6.59 -5.32 9.06
N ILE A 122 -6.81 -4.02 9.27
CA ILE A 122 -6.34 -2.96 8.37
C ILE A 122 -5.47 -1.96 9.14
N ALA A 123 -4.27 -1.69 8.61
CA ALA A 123 -3.25 -0.86 9.25
C ALA A 123 -3.47 0.64 9.01
N ILE A 124 -4.63 1.17 9.39
CA ILE A 124 -4.87 2.62 9.37
C ILE A 124 -4.50 3.19 10.73
N ARG A 125 -3.56 4.13 10.74
CA ARG A 125 -3.06 4.76 11.97
C ARG A 125 -4.07 5.77 12.53
N ALA A 126 -3.90 6.10 13.80
CA ALA A 126 -4.73 7.09 14.49
C ALA A 126 -4.54 8.52 13.97
N ASP A 127 -3.33 8.83 13.44
CA ASP A 127 -2.99 10.13 12.85
C ASP A 127 -3.37 10.28 11.38
N GLU A 128 -4.04 9.27 10.78
CA GLU A 128 -4.54 9.33 9.42
C GLU A 128 -6.01 9.78 9.38
N ASN A 129 -6.30 10.78 8.56
CA ASN A 129 -7.67 11.25 8.34
C ASN A 129 -8.37 10.40 7.27
N ARG A 130 -8.54 9.09 7.55
CA ARG A 130 -9.24 8.15 6.67
C ARG A 130 -10.31 7.40 7.45
N GLU A 131 -11.50 7.26 6.87
CA GLU A 131 -12.60 6.51 7.49
C GLU A 131 -12.34 5.00 7.52
N GLY A 132 -11.48 4.52 6.62
CA GLY A 132 -11.18 3.11 6.47
C GLY A 132 -11.94 2.45 5.32
N TYR A 133 -11.69 1.15 5.14
CA TYR A 133 -12.37 0.34 4.14
C TYR A 133 -13.75 -0.09 4.66
N ILE A 134 -14.78 0.17 3.88
CA ILE A 134 -16.12 -0.37 4.10
C ILE A 134 -16.32 -1.47 3.07
N SER A 135 -16.34 -2.73 3.51
CA SER A 135 -16.65 -3.85 2.63
C SER A 135 -18.09 -3.78 2.15
N THR A 136 -18.31 -4.07 0.88
CA THR A 136 -19.64 -4.29 0.34
C THR A 136 -20.14 -5.73 0.59
N LYS A 137 -19.26 -6.62 1.04
CA LYS A 137 -19.59 -8.01 1.38
C LYS A 137 -19.98 -8.11 2.86
N PRO A 138 -21.13 -8.74 3.20
CA PRO A 138 -21.63 -8.81 4.57
C PRO A 138 -20.80 -9.74 5.48
N ASN A 139 -20.01 -10.64 4.89
CA ASN A 139 -19.17 -11.58 5.62
C ASN A 139 -17.79 -11.02 6.00
N ILE A 140 -17.46 -9.77 5.64
CA ILE A 140 -16.20 -9.11 6.00
C ILE A 140 -16.46 -8.03 7.05
N THR A 141 -15.86 -8.19 8.22
CA THR A 141 -15.88 -7.20 9.30
C THR A 141 -14.50 -6.53 9.39
N PRO A 142 -14.35 -5.25 9.02
CA PRO A 142 -13.08 -4.54 9.14
C PRO A 142 -12.75 -4.24 10.61
N VAL A 143 -11.47 -4.39 10.97
CA VAL A 143 -10.91 -4.11 12.30
C VAL A 143 -9.74 -3.14 12.14
N PHE A 144 -9.66 -2.12 13.01
CA PHE A 144 -8.67 -1.05 12.93
C PHE A 144 -7.86 -0.92 14.22
N PRO A 145 -6.98 -1.88 14.57
CA PRO A 145 -6.31 -1.91 15.86
C PRO A 145 -5.47 -0.65 16.14
N PHE A 146 -4.81 -0.10 15.14
CA PHE A 146 -4.01 1.11 15.30
C PHE A 146 -4.84 2.36 15.62
N LYS A 147 -6.05 2.48 15.05
CA LYS A 147 -6.96 3.56 15.42
C LYS A 147 -7.44 3.43 16.87
N GLU A 148 -7.80 2.21 17.27
CA GLU A 148 -8.30 1.90 18.61
C GLU A 148 -7.22 2.09 19.68
N ALA A 149 -5.97 1.71 19.37
CA ALA A 149 -4.83 1.85 20.28
C ALA A 149 -4.14 3.23 20.22
N GLY A 150 -4.57 4.14 19.35
CA GLY A 150 -3.95 5.46 19.21
C GLY A 150 -2.56 5.43 18.57
N VAL A 151 -2.23 4.37 17.82
CA VAL A 151 -0.90 4.20 17.19
C VAL A 151 -0.70 5.19 16.06
N THR A 152 0.39 5.96 16.14
CA THR A 152 0.77 7.00 15.19
C THR A 152 1.88 6.55 14.25
N LYS A 153 2.22 7.40 13.28
CA LYS A 153 3.34 7.15 12.34
C LYS A 153 4.67 6.92 13.08
N SER A 154 4.95 7.68 14.13
CA SER A 154 6.17 7.50 14.93
C SER A 154 6.19 6.16 15.66
N ASP A 155 5.04 5.68 16.12
CA ASP A 155 4.93 4.38 16.76
C ASP A 155 5.16 3.24 15.77
N VAL A 156 4.67 3.35 14.54
CA VAL A 156 4.93 2.37 13.47
C VAL A 156 6.43 2.22 13.21
N PHE A 157 7.17 3.33 13.11
CA PHE A 157 8.62 3.25 12.96
C PHE A 157 9.30 2.60 14.15
N ARG A 158 8.88 2.95 15.38
CA ARG A 158 9.41 2.35 16.61
C ARG A 158 9.16 0.83 16.66
N ILE A 159 7.94 0.38 16.36
CA ILE A 159 7.60 -1.06 16.33
C ILE A 159 8.54 -1.82 15.37
N LEU A 160 8.78 -1.27 14.17
CA LEU A 160 9.66 -1.91 13.19
C LEU A 160 11.13 -1.90 13.62
N GLU A 161 11.60 -0.83 14.23
CA GLU A 161 12.96 -0.69 14.73
C GLU A 161 13.21 -1.62 15.92
N ASP A 162 12.34 -1.61 16.92
CA ASP A 162 12.42 -2.46 18.12
C ASP A 162 12.38 -3.94 17.79
N SER A 163 11.65 -4.32 16.74
CA SER A 163 11.61 -5.71 16.26
C SER A 163 12.91 -6.17 15.59
N GLY A 164 13.77 -5.26 15.17
CA GLY A 164 14.98 -5.55 14.39
C GLY A 164 14.73 -5.88 12.91
N ILE A 165 13.48 -5.96 12.45
CA ILE A 165 13.15 -6.16 11.03
C ILE A 165 13.45 -4.90 10.22
N GLY A 166 13.16 -3.72 10.80
CA GLY A 166 13.34 -2.44 10.14
C GLY A 166 12.40 -2.22 8.95
N LEU A 167 12.81 -1.32 8.06
CA LEU A 167 12.07 -0.98 6.85
C LEU A 167 12.62 -1.73 5.64
N PRO A 168 11.76 -2.06 4.65
CA PRO A 168 12.23 -2.52 3.34
C PRO A 168 13.20 -1.54 2.70
N GLU A 169 14.20 -2.04 1.97
CA GLU A 169 15.27 -1.21 1.41
C GLU A 169 14.77 -0.10 0.48
N TYR A 170 13.71 -0.34 -0.27
CA TYR A 170 13.15 0.66 -1.17
C TYR A 170 12.66 1.94 -0.46
N TYR A 171 12.46 1.94 0.88
CA TYR A 171 12.12 3.17 1.63
C TYR A 171 13.24 4.22 1.62
N ARG A 172 14.43 3.90 1.15
CA ARG A 172 15.52 4.87 0.95
C ARG A 172 15.17 5.91 -0.12
N TRP A 173 14.37 5.55 -1.10
CA TRP A 173 14.01 6.40 -2.23
C TRP A 173 12.51 6.48 -2.50
N ARG A 174 11.70 5.64 -1.86
CA ARG A 174 10.26 5.54 -2.01
C ARG A 174 9.58 5.62 -0.64
N THR A 175 8.34 6.14 -0.58
CA THR A 175 7.63 6.35 0.69
C THR A 175 6.57 5.30 1.01
N ARG A 176 6.26 4.41 0.06
CA ARG A 176 5.21 3.40 0.18
C ARG A 176 5.55 2.11 -0.56
N SER A 177 4.90 1.01 -0.16
CA SER A 177 4.86 -0.25 -0.91
C SER A 177 3.94 -0.17 -2.13
N GLY A 178 4.04 -1.15 -3.01
CA GLY A 178 3.20 -1.34 -4.19
C GLY A 178 4.01 -1.65 -5.44
N CYS A 179 3.32 -1.96 -6.54
CA CYS A 179 3.94 -2.27 -7.83
C CYS A 179 5.01 -1.25 -8.22
N TYR A 180 6.05 -1.67 -8.94
CA TYR A 180 7.13 -0.78 -9.35
C TYR A 180 6.65 0.39 -10.23
N PHE A 181 5.52 0.24 -10.90
CA PHE A 181 4.87 1.28 -11.72
C PHE A 181 3.60 1.87 -11.07
N CYS A 182 3.46 1.83 -9.76
CA CYS A 182 2.23 2.34 -9.13
C CYS A 182 1.97 3.80 -9.51
N PHE A 183 0.77 4.09 -10.02
CA PHE A 183 0.35 5.44 -10.41
C PHE A 183 0.25 6.45 -9.24
N PHE A 184 0.34 5.96 -8.00
CA PHE A 184 0.47 6.81 -6.82
C PHE A 184 1.90 7.24 -6.53
N GLN A 185 2.88 6.80 -7.31
CA GLN A 185 4.27 7.26 -7.16
C GLN A 185 4.36 8.75 -7.45
N ARG A 186 5.13 9.44 -6.59
CA ARG A 186 5.51 10.84 -6.82
C ARG A 186 6.61 10.91 -7.89
N ARG A 187 6.76 12.06 -8.53
CA ARG A 187 7.82 12.26 -9.55
C ARG A 187 9.21 11.90 -9.04
N ILE A 188 9.53 12.27 -7.81
CA ILE A 188 10.82 11.91 -7.19
C ILE A 188 10.99 10.39 -7.00
N GLU A 189 9.91 9.65 -6.79
CA GLU A 189 9.96 8.19 -6.66
C GLU A 189 10.15 7.51 -8.02
N TRP A 190 9.69 8.11 -9.11
CA TRP A 190 10.01 7.69 -10.46
C TRP A 190 11.49 7.92 -10.80
N VAL A 191 12.08 9.05 -10.36
CA VAL A 191 13.53 9.26 -10.43
C VAL A 191 14.27 8.20 -9.62
N GLY A 192 13.79 7.88 -8.40
CA GLY A 192 14.36 6.82 -7.58
C GLY A 192 14.27 5.44 -8.26
N LEU A 193 13.15 5.12 -8.93
CA LEU A 193 13.01 3.88 -9.69
C LEU A 193 14.01 3.82 -10.85
N TYR A 194 14.17 4.92 -11.61
CA TYR A 194 15.15 5.02 -12.69
C TYR A 194 16.57 4.74 -12.21
N GLU A 195 16.95 5.28 -11.05
CA GLU A 195 18.31 5.17 -10.51
C GLU A 195 18.59 3.79 -9.87
N ASN A 196 17.63 3.22 -9.16
CA ASN A 196 17.83 1.99 -8.41
C ASN A 196 17.40 0.73 -9.18
N HIS A 197 16.41 0.85 -10.06
CA HIS A 197 15.84 -0.26 -10.84
C HIS A 197 15.61 0.13 -12.31
N PRO A 198 16.65 0.46 -13.08
CA PRO A 198 16.51 0.96 -14.48
C PRO A 198 15.71 -0.01 -15.36
N LYS A 199 15.89 -1.32 -15.18
CA LYS A 199 15.10 -2.33 -15.94
C LYS A 199 13.60 -2.27 -15.64
N HIS A 200 13.22 -2.03 -14.38
CA HIS A 200 11.81 -1.88 -14.01
C HIS A 200 11.23 -0.56 -14.53
N PHE A 201 12.06 0.50 -14.58
CA PHE A 201 11.67 1.76 -15.19
C PHE A 201 11.39 1.59 -16.68
N GLU A 202 12.29 0.95 -17.43
CA GLU A 202 12.10 0.63 -18.85
C GLU A 202 10.84 -0.24 -19.11
N LEU A 203 10.55 -1.20 -18.19
CA LEU A 203 9.33 -2.00 -18.28
C LEU A 203 8.09 -1.15 -18.04
N ALA A 204 8.13 -0.21 -17.09
CA ALA A 204 7.04 0.71 -16.84
C ALA A 204 6.79 1.63 -18.04
N GLU A 205 7.85 2.16 -18.65
CA GLU A 205 7.78 3.01 -19.84
C GLU A 205 7.08 2.31 -21.02
N LYS A 206 7.35 1.03 -21.25
CA LYS A 206 6.70 0.23 -22.32
C LYS A 206 5.18 0.13 -22.20
N TYR A 207 4.62 0.36 -21.02
CA TYR A 207 3.16 0.39 -20.84
C TYR A 207 2.54 1.71 -21.27
N GLU A 208 3.31 2.80 -21.35
CA GLU A 208 2.80 4.09 -21.74
C GLU A 208 2.43 4.15 -23.23
N LYS A 209 1.43 4.96 -23.53
CA LYS A 209 1.00 5.34 -24.88
C LYS A 209 0.77 6.84 -24.90
N PRO A 210 1.84 7.64 -25.00
CA PRO A 210 1.76 9.10 -24.91
C PRO A 210 0.83 9.72 -25.96
N GLU A 211 0.77 9.11 -27.14
CA GLU A 211 -0.10 9.54 -28.25
C GLU A 211 -1.62 9.44 -27.89
N LYS A 212 -1.95 8.60 -26.87
CA LYS A 212 -3.32 8.46 -26.30
C LYS A 212 -3.45 9.15 -24.95
N SER A 213 -2.43 9.86 -24.48
CA SER A 213 -2.36 10.42 -23.14
C SER A 213 -2.41 9.36 -22.03
N TYR A 214 -2.00 8.13 -22.31
CA TYR A 214 -1.89 7.05 -21.33
C TYR A 214 -0.48 7.04 -20.75
N THR A 215 -0.27 7.85 -19.72
CA THR A 215 1.02 8.02 -19.02
C THR A 215 0.81 7.78 -17.51
N TRP A 216 1.85 7.30 -16.84
CA TRP A 216 1.82 7.07 -15.39
C TRP A 216 1.74 8.37 -14.59
N VAL A 217 2.44 9.37 -15.09
CA VAL A 217 2.43 10.72 -14.52
C VAL A 217 1.51 11.60 -15.37
N GLN A 218 0.63 12.35 -14.74
CA GLN A 218 -0.29 13.22 -15.46
C GLN A 218 0.46 14.25 -16.31
N ARG A 219 0.17 14.27 -17.61
CA ARG A 219 0.72 15.21 -18.62
C ARG A 219 2.24 15.10 -18.83
N GLU A 220 2.86 14.01 -18.44
CA GLU A 220 4.29 13.81 -18.61
C GLU A 220 4.57 12.30 -18.79
N SER A 221 5.29 11.91 -19.85
CA SER A 221 5.72 10.53 -20.05
C SER A 221 6.96 10.21 -19.22
N LEU A 222 7.23 8.90 -18.99
CA LEU A 222 8.46 8.49 -18.32
C LEU A 222 9.71 8.82 -19.15
N GLU A 223 9.61 8.80 -20.49
CA GLU A 223 10.67 9.26 -21.39
C GLU A 223 11.01 10.74 -21.15
N GLU A 224 10.00 11.60 -21.02
CA GLU A 224 10.21 13.01 -20.70
C GLU A 224 10.76 13.21 -19.29
N LEU A 225 10.25 12.48 -18.34
CA LEU A 225 10.65 12.54 -16.92
C LEU A 225 12.12 12.11 -16.73
N SER A 226 12.59 11.12 -17.49
CA SER A 226 13.96 10.59 -17.37
C SER A 226 15.04 11.46 -18.02
N ARG A 227 14.68 12.55 -18.67
CA ARG A 227 15.67 13.51 -19.20
C ARG A 227 16.49 14.12 -18.05
N PRO A 228 17.82 14.20 -18.18
CA PRO A 228 18.69 14.66 -17.08
C PRO A 228 18.26 15.98 -16.46
N GLU A 229 17.90 16.97 -17.30
CA GLU A 229 17.47 18.30 -16.86
C GLU A 229 16.16 18.22 -16.08
N ARG A 230 15.23 17.36 -16.52
CA ARG A 230 13.94 17.18 -15.87
C ARG A 230 14.08 16.48 -14.53
N MET A 231 14.89 15.43 -14.44
CA MET A 231 15.20 14.77 -13.18
C MET A 231 15.84 15.73 -12.17
N GLN A 232 16.73 16.61 -12.63
CA GLN A 232 17.33 17.62 -11.75
C GLN A 232 16.27 18.62 -11.24
N GLN A 233 15.37 19.09 -12.10
CA GLN A 233 14.25 19.95 -11.67
C GLN A 233 13.38 19.26 -10.60
N ILE A 234 13.05 17.98 -10.80
CA ILE A 234 12.25 17.20 -9.83
C ILE A 234 12.97 17.11 -8.47
N ARG A 235 14.29 16.89 -8.46
CA ARG A 235 15.09 16.88 -7.21
C ARG A 235 15.07 18.23 -6.52
N ASP A 236 15.19 19.32 -7.27
CA ASP A 236 15.19 20.68 -6.74
C ASP A 236 13.80 21.06 -6.15
N GLU A 237 12.72 20.65 -6.83
CA GLU A 237 11.34 20.80 -6.36
C GLU A 237 11.13 20.05 -5.04
N GLU A 238 11.60 18.80 -4.98
CA GLU A 238 11.50 17.98 -3.76
C GLU A 238 12.34 18.54 -2.60
N ALA A 239 13.53 19.04 -2.88
CA ALA A 239 14.38 19.71 -1.87
C ALA A 239 13.69 20.95 -1.30
N LYS A 240 13.09 21.77 -2.17
CA LYS A 240 12.31 22.95 -1.74
C LYS A 240 11.11 22.55 -0.88
N ARG A 241 10.36 21.51 -1.28
CA ARG A 241 9.23 20.98 -0.52
C ARG A 241 9.65 20.53 0.88
N LYS A 242 10.73 19.76 0.98
CA LYS A 242 11.29 19.29 2.26
C LYS A 242 11.74 20.47 3.15
N ALA A 243 12.39 21.46 2.58
CA ALA A 243 12.81 22.65 3.31
C ALA A 243 11.62 23.45 3.85
N GLN A 244 10.56 23.62 3.05
CA GLN A 244 9.32 24.29 3.49
C GLN A 244 8.61 23.50 4.60
N ALA A 245 8.50 22.16 4.47
CA ALA A 245 7.91 21.33 5.51
C ALA A 245 8.70 21.40 6.82
N SER A 246 10.03 21.42 6.77
CA SER A 246 10.88 21.58 7.96
C SER A 246 10.74 22.96 8.58
N ALA A 247 10.58 24.03 7.78
CA ALA A 247 10.35 25.38 8.28
C ALA A 247 8.99 25.52 8.96
N ARG A 248 7.95 24.82 8.47
CA ARG A 248 6.61 24.78 9.08
C ARG A 248 6.57 23.99 10.40
N ARG A 249 7.51 23.07 10.64
CA ARG A 249 7.65 22.30 11.90
C ARG A 249 8.31 23.09 13.05
N ARG A 250 8.55 24.40 12.92
CA ARG A 250 8.93 25.23 14.08
C ARG A 250 7.81 25.18 15.12
N PRO A 251 8.13 25.23 16.44
CA PRO A 251 7.10 25.24 17.47
C PRO A 251 6.13 26.37 17.17
N LYS A 252 4.88 26.01 16.91
CA LYS A 252 3.80 26.98 16.64
C LYS A 252 3.52 27.77 17.92
N THR A 253 3.30 29.04 17.81
CA THR A 253 2.77 29.85 18.91
C THR A 253 1.35 29.35 19.25
N LEU A 254 0.88 29.59 20.48
CA LEU A 254 -0.45 29.16 20.93
C LEU A 254 -1.57 29.62 19.97
N GLY A 255 -1.40 30.78 19.32
CA GLY A 255 -2.34 31.30 18.34
C GLY A 255 -2.39 30.49 17.03
N GLU A 256 -1.25 29.96 16.57
CA GLU A 256 -1.17 29.12 15.35
C GLU A 256 -1.69 27.71 15.59
N VAL A 257 -1.70 27.22 16.83
CA VAL A 257 -2.30 25.92 17.20
C VAL A 257 -3.84 26.00 17.15
N PHE A 258 -4.42 27.14 17.43
CA PHE A 258 -5.88 27.36 17.39
C PHE A 258 -6.43 27.57 15.97
N THR A 259 -5.61 27.96 15.00
CA THR A 259 -6.04 28.18 13.59
C THR A 259 -5.87 26.95 12.67
N GLY A 260 -5.46 25.83 13.23
CA GLY A 260 -5.50 24.45 12.73
C GLY A 260 -5.47 24.23 11.20
N GLU A 261 -4.32 24.36 10.55
CA GLU A 261 -4.03 23.65 9.30
C GLU A 261 -2.98 22.58 9.60
N ILE A 262 -3.42 21.34 9.70
CA ILE A 262 -2.57 20.16 9.75
C ILE A 262 -2.23 19.80 8.31
N ASP A 263 -0.98 20.08 7.92
CA ASP A 263 -0.44 19.75 6.60
C ASP A 263 -0.02 18.26 6.58
N ASP A 264 -0.99 17.34 6.44
CA ASP A 264 -0.80 15.90 6.19
C ASP A 264 -0.74 15.58 4.69
N ALA A 265 -0.16 16.48 3.89
CA ALA A 265 -0.13 16.38 2.44
C ALA A 265 0.62 15.14 1.87
N ASP A 266 1.33 14.37 2.70
CA ASP A 266 2.08 13.21 2.25
C ASP A 266 1.30 11.88 2.30
N ASP A 267 0.22 11.79 3.07
CA ASP A 267 -0.59 10.56 3.22
C ASP A 267 -1.99 10.64 2.58
N GLU A 268 -2.48 11.84 2.19
CA GLU A 268 -3.84 12.03 1.66
C GLU A 268 -4.15 11.30 0.34
N HIS A 269 -3.12 10.83 -0.38
CA HIS A 269 -3.28 10.07 -1.62
C HIS A 269 -2.89 8.61 -1.51
N ALA A 270 -2.75 8.07 -0.31
CA ALA A 270 -2.53 6.65 -0.14
C ALA A 270 -3.74 5.87 -0.69
N CYS A 271 -3.46 4.86 -1.51
CA CYS A 271 -4.49 3.95 -1.99
C CYS A 271 -5.21 3.33 -0.79
N LEU A 272 -6.49 3.66 -0.61
CA LEU A 272 -7.34 3.10 0.45
C LEU A 272 -7.35 1.56 0.45
N ILE A 273 -6.97 0.95 -0.66
CA ILE A 273 -7.00 -0.49 -0.93
C ILE A 273 -5.59 -1.07 -1.17
N CYS A 274 -4.53 -0.27 -1.28
CA CYS A 274 -3.15 -0.80 -1.36
C CYS A 274 -2.63 -1.30 -0.02
N GLN A 275 -3.42 -1.16 1.03
CA GLN A 275 -3.26 -1.85 2.31
C GLN A 275 -4.22 -3.05 2.42
N LEU A 276 -5.04 -3.28 1.40
CA LEU A 276 -5.63 -4.56 1.08
C LEU A 276 -4.62 -5.38 0.31
#